data_b17e51ca60c1255e0c0d80715f2b175d
#
_entry.id   b17e51ca60c1255e0c0d80715f2b175d
#
_cell.length_a   1.000
_cell.length_b   1.000
_cell.length_c   1.000
_cell.angle_alpha   90.00
_cell.angle_beta   90.00
_cell.angle_gamma   90.00
#
_symmetry.space_group_name_H-M   'P 1'
#
loop_
_entity.id
_entity.type
_entity.pdbx_description
1 polymer ?
#
loop_
_entity_poly.entity_id
_entity_poly.type
_entity_poly.pdbx_seq_one_letter_code
_entity_poly.pdbx_strand_id
1 'polypeptide(L)'
;MLIRARQALRHLVTYGKGGTMTPAIPGFTYQRVPVADGVSLNAAVAGSGTPIVLLHGFPQTHLMWRHVAADLAADHTVICPDLRGYGASDKPAETDSTTYAKRTMAADIIALARALGHERFALAGHDRGALVAIRAGLDHPETITHLASLDVLPTLDMWEAMRGTSAAVGFHLYLMAQPPGLPEQMIAASPDAFFGHFLDIWANDPQAIPADVRAAYLDACRDAVPSIVADYRASAGIDVDHDQADRAAGNRLRMPVTVLQQDWGPALGFDAAELWTAWAPDLRHTTVTCGHFMAEEAPADVANALRNLLTR
;
A
#
# COMPACT_ATOMS: atom_id res chain seq x y z
N MET A 1 -4.06 50.01 -11.48
CA MET A 1 -4.00 49.37 -10.16
C MET A 1 -5.25 48.54 -9.97
N LEU A 2 -5.30 47.31 -10.52
CA LEU A 2 -6.40 46.33 -10.38
C LEU A 2 -6.14 45.12 -11.30
N ILE A 3 -4.96 44.47 -11.15
CA ILE A 3 -4.69 43.17 -11.73
C ILE A 3 -3.84 42.40 -10.69
N ARG A 4 -4.45 41.92 -9.63
CA ARG A 4 -3.93 40.88 -8.73
C ARG A 4 -5.12 40.34 -7.92
N ALA A 5 -5.79 39.33 -8.39
CA ALA A 5 -6.59 38.38 -7.61
C ALA A 5 -7.44 37.51 -8.53
N ARG A 6 -6.85 36.61 -9.30
CA ARG A 6 -7.52 35.44 -9.87
C ARG A 6 -6.49 34.33 -10.15
N GLN A 7 -5.82 33.88 -9.08
CA GLN A 7 -5.12 32.61 -9.05
C GLN A 7 -5.57 31.87 -7.79
N ALA A 8 -6.79 31.42 -7.82
CA ALA A 8 -7.33 30.57 -6.79
C ALA A 8 -8.17 29.49 -7.46
N LEU A 9 -7.91 28.27 -7.04
CA LEU A 9 -8.69 27.06 -7.27
C LEU A 9 -8.79 26.58 -8.73
N ARG A 10 -7.77 25.91 -9.21
CA ARG A 10 -7.95 24.78 -10.12
C ARG A 10 -7.95 23.51 -9.27
N HIS A 11 -9.09 23.12 -8.78
CA HIS A 11 -9.35 21.73 -8.45
C HIS A 11 -9.31 20.97 -9.78
N LEU A 12 -8.21 20.28 -10.03
CA LEU A 12 -8.11 19.34 -11.14
C LEU A 12 -8.96 18.13 -10.78
N VAL A 13 -10.24 18.21 -11.11
CA VAL A 13 -11.10 17.02 -11.21
C VAL A 13 -10.66 16.30 -12.48
N THR A 14 -10.02 15.16 -12.33
CA THR A 14 -9.76 14.29 -13.48
C THR A 14 -11.05 13.59 -13.86
N TYR A 15 -11.51 13.76 -15.10
CA TYR A 15 -12.66 13.02 -15.64
C TYR A 15 -12.18 11.64 -16.09
N GLY A 16 -12.76 10.57 -15.51
CA GLY A 16 -12.62 9.22 -16.04
C GLY A 16 -13.28 9.10 -17.43
N LYS A 17 -12.92 8.07 -18.20
CA LYS A 17 -13.57 7.74 -19.48
C LYS A 17 -15.06 7.41 -19.24
N GLY A 18 -15.94 8.41 -19.26
CA GLY A 18 -17.38 8.23 -19.03
C GLY A 18 -18.08 9.35 -18.27
N GLY A 19 -17.38 10.44 -17.91
CA GLY A 19 -18.00 11.63 -17.31
C GLY A 19 -18.42 11.50 -15.84
N THR A 20 -18.12 10.40 -15.16
CA THR A 20 -18.26 10.26 -13.70
C THR A 20 -17.07 10.89 -12.99
N MET A 21 -17.34 11.70 -11.96
CA MET A 21 -16.29 12.27 -11.11
C MET A 21 -15.60 11.15 -10.35
N THR A 22 -14.28 11.00 -10.55
CA THR A 22 -13.47 10.09 -9.74
C THR A 22 -13.37 10.66 -8.32
N PRO A 23 -13.66 9.88 -7.25
CA PRO A 23 -13.45 10.32 -5.89
C PRO A 23 -12.01 10.80 -5.66
N ALA A 24 -11.86 11.84 -4.86
CA ALA A 24 -10.56 12.41 -4.52
C ALA A 24 -10.49 12.67 -3.00
N ILE A 25 -9.28 12.70 -2.45
CA ILE A 25 -9.09 13.08 -1.05
C ILE A 25 -9.29 14.61 -0.94
N PRO A 26 -10.27 15.10 -0.15
CA PRO A 26 -10.53 16.52 -0.04
C PRO A 26 -9.32 17.29 0.48
N GLY A 27 -9.00 18.42 -0.13
CA GLY A 27 -7.88 19.29 0.26
C GLY A 27 -6.51 18.83 -0.24
N PHE A 28 -6.42 17.70 -0.95
CA PHE A 28 -5.17 17.21 -1.52
C PHE A 28 -4.99 17.70 -2.98
N THR A 29 -3.74 17.97 -3.33
CA THR A 29 -3.32 18.22 -4.71
C THR A 29 -2.75 16.96 -5.31
N TYR A 30 -3.06 16.72 -6.60
CA TYR A 30 -2.62 15.53 -7.31
C TYR A 30 -1.53 15.87 -8.30
N GLN A 31 -0.48 15.07 -8.33
CA GLN A 31 0.63 15.27 -9.26
C GLN A 31 1.22 13.93 -9.71
N ARG A 32 1.70 13.91 -10.94
CA ARG A 32 2.47 12.79 -11.46
C ARG A 32 3.95 13.08 -11.30
N VAL A 33 4.63 12.22 -10.56
CA VAL A 33 6.05 12.39 -10.21
C VAL A 33 6.87 11.29 -10.88
N PRO A 34 7.83 11.63 -11.76
CA PRO A 34 8.77 10.66 -12.31
C PRO A 34 9.63 10.05 -11.20
N VAL A 35 9.72 8.71 -11.16
CA VAL A 35 10.47 7.97 -10.14
C VAL A 35 11.56 7.07 -10.73
N ALA A 36 11.37 6.65 -11.99
CA ALA A 36 12.34 5.86 -12.75
C ALA A 36 12.15 6.13 -14.24
N ASP A 37 13.04 5.61 -15.10
CA ASP A 37 12.93 5.74 -16.54
C ASP A 37 11.59 5.17 -17.03
N GLY A 38 10.78 6.03 -17.61
CA GLY A 38 9.46 5.68 -18.14
C GLY A 38 8.40 5.35 -17.06
N VAL A 39 8.67 5.61 -15.79
CA VAL A 39 7.72 5.36 -14.69
C VAL A 39 7.48 6.61 -13.87
N SER A 40 6.22 7.02 -13.78
CA SER A 40 5.75 8.08 -12.89
C SER A 40 4.67 7.54 -11.95
N LEU A 41 4.71 7.95 -10.69
CA LEU A 41 3.64 7.67 -9.74
C LEU A 41 2.66 8.86 -9.69
N ASN A 42 1.37 8.53 -9.57
CA ASN A 42 0.35 9.49 -9.17
C ASN A 42 0.38 9.63 -7.65
N ALA A 43 0.45 10.85 -7.15
CA ALA A 43 0.50 11.12 -5.71
C ALA A 43 -0.48 12.21 -5.31
N ALA A 44 -1.27 11.97 -4.28
CA ALA A 44 -2.05 12.96 -3.58
C ALA A 44 -1.21 13.53 -2.43
N VAL A 45 -1.07 14.86 -2.36
CA VAL A 45 -0.20 15.55 -1.38
C VAL A 45 -0.94 16.69 -0.71
N ALA A 46 -0.84 16.78 0.61
CA ALA A 46 -1.38 17.89 1.39
C ALA A 46 -0.62 18.07 2.72
N GLY A 47 -0.95 19.15 3.41
CA GLY A 47 -0.42 19.47 4.74
C GLY A 47 0.99 20.08 4.70
N SER A 48 1.56 20.24 5.89
CA SER A 48 2.92 20.76 6.11
C SER A 48 3.46 20.23 7.43
N GLY A 49 4.77 20.08 7.54
CA GLY A 49 5.45 19.53 8.71
C GLY A 49 6.25 18.27 8.36
N THR A 50 6.47 17.40 9.35
CA THR A 50 7.22 16.16 9.15
C THR A 50 6.55 15.28 8.10
N PRO A 51 7.29 14.81 7.08
CA PRO A 51 6.70 14.04 5.99
C PRO A 51 6.36 12.60 6.41
N ILE A 52 5.18 12.15 5.98
CA ILE A 52 4.74 10.76 6.04
C ILE A 52 4.20 10.32 4.68
N VAL A 53 4.65 9.16 4.22
CA VAL A 53 4.15 8.51 3.00
C VAL A 53 3.22 7.36 3.39
N LEU A 54 2.04 7.28 2.78
CA LEU A 54 0.99 6.30 3.07
C LEU A 54 0.75 5.42 1.84
N LEU A 55 1.15 4.15 1.89
CA LEU A 55 1.07 3.19 0.80
C LEU A 55 -0.17 2.31 0.91
N HIS A 56 -0.97 2.29 -0.14
CA HIS A 56 -2.16 1.44 -0.22
C HIS A 56 -1.81 -0.02 -0.50
N GLY A 57 -2.80 -0.91 -0.33
CA GLY A 57 -2.73 -2.31 -0.66
C GLY A 57 -3.73 -2.75 -1.74
N PHE A 58 -3.86 -4.04 -1.90
CA PHE A 58 -4.78 -4.70 -2.82
C PHE A 58 -6.20 -4.81 -2.21
N PRO A 59 -7.27 -4.66 -2.98
CA PRO A 59 -7.35 -4.18 -4.37
C PRO A 59 -7.68 -2.67 -4.44
N GLN A 60 -7.07 -1.89 -3.57
CA GLN A 60 -7.36 -0.48 -3.36
C GLN A 60 -6.38 0.44 -4.12
N THR A 61 -6.55 1.75 -3.94
CA THR A 61 -5.69 2.82 -4.41
C THR A 61 -5.38 3.78 -3.24
N HIS A 62 -4.67 4.88 -3.49
CA HIS A 62 -4.43 5.93 -2.50
C HIS A 62 -5.70 6.41 -1.78
N LEU A 63 -6.90 6.23 -2.38
CA LEU A 63 -8.18 6.64 -1.81
C LEU A 63 -8.52 5.95 -0.48
N MET A 64 -7.95 4.78 -0.19
CA MET A 64 -8.16 4.10 1.09
C MET A 64 -7.73 4.97 2.29
N TRP A 65 -6.79 5.87 2.06
CA TRP A 65 -6.25 6.76 3.07
C TRP A 65 -7.08 8.03 3.30
N ARG A 66 -8.21 8.24 2.57
CA ARG A 66 -8.96 9.51 2.54
C ARG A 66 -9.32 10.07 3.92
N HIS A 67 -9.61 9.22 4.89
CA HIS A 67 -9.95 9.64 6.26
C HIS A 67 -8.68 9.90 7.09
N VAL A 68 -7.75 8.96 7.10
CA VAL A 68 -6.50 9.04 7.86
C VAL A 68 -5.60 10.16 7.33
N ALA A 69 -5.48 10.28 6.01
CA ALA A 69 -4.65 11.30 5.38
C ALA A 69 -5.16 12.72 5.66
N ALA A 70 -6.49 12.91 5.60
CA ALA A 70 -7.10 14.22 5.91
C ALA A 70 -6.86 14.65 7.37
N ASP A 71 -6.91 13.69 8.31
CA ASP A 71 -6.60 13.94 9.71
C ASP A 71 -5.11 14.31 9.92
N LEU A 72 -4.19 13.53 9.36
CA LEU A 72 -2.75 13.76 9.51
C LEU A 72 -2.25 15.03 8.81
N ALA A 73 -2.92 15.48 7.75
CA ALA A 73 -2.54 16.68 7.00
C ALA A 73 -2.70 17.99 7.81
N ALA A 74 -3.33 17.93 8.99
CA ALA A 74 -3.44 19.06 9.91
C ALA A 74 -2.06 19.51 10.44
N ASP A 75 -1.09 18.59 10.60
CA ASP A 75 0.19 18.84 11.25
C ASP A 75 1.38 18.10 10.59
N HIS A 76 1.14 17.35 9.51
CA HIS A 76 2.16 16.63 8.75
C HIS A 76 2.07 16.92 7.25
N THR A 77 3.19 16.79 6.55
CA THR A 77 3.16 16.66 5.08
C THR A 77 2.79 15.21 4.76
N VAL A 78 1.62 15.00 4.16
CA VAL A 78 1.09 13.67 3.86
C VAL A 78 1.15 13.42 2.36
N ILE A 79 1.73 12.29 1.97
CA ILE A 79 1.91 11.85 0.58
C ILE A 79 1.27 10.48 0.43
N CYS A 80 0.22 10.38 -0.40
CA CYS A 80 -0.48 9.14 -0.70
C CYS A 80 -0.31 8.79 -2.18
N PRO A 81 0.71 8.02 -2.56
CA PRO A 81 0.86 7.59 -3.94
C PRO A 81 -0.05 6.41 -4.28
N ASP A 82 -0.40 6.27 -5.56
CA ASP A 82 -0.69 4.97 -6.15
C ASP A 82 0.63 4.26 -6.40
N LEU A 83 0.74 3.00 -6.00
CA LEU A 83 1.94 2.19 -6.23
C LEU A 83 2.17 1.95 -7.74
N ARG A 84 3.41 1.67 -8.14
CA ARG A 84 3.73 1.15 -9.47
C ARG A 84 2.76 0.01 -9.82
N GLY A 85 2.13 0.07 -10.99
CA GLY A 85 1.20 -0.95 -11.43
C GLY A 85 -0.24 -0.80 -10.95
N TYR A 86 -0.53 0.20 -10.11
CA TYR A 86 -1.84 0.41 -9.49
C TYR A 86 -2.40 1.81 -9.80
N GLY A 87 -3.69 1.97 -9.61
CA GLY A 87 -4.38 3.25 -9.66
C GLY A 87 -4.08 4.04 -10.93
N ALA A 88 -3.75 5.32 -10.77
CA ALA A 88 -3.36 6.22 -11.85
C ALA A 88 -1.83 6.28 -12.09
N SER A 89 -1.03 5.48 -11.39
CA SER A 89 0.40 5.32 -11.64
C SER A 89 0.67 4.52 -12.90
N ASP A 90 1.90 4.62 -13.43
CA ASP A 90 2.29 3.86 -14.62
C ASP A 90 2.36 2.36 -14.33
N LYS A 91 2.01 1.59 -15.35
CA LYS A 91 1.92 0.14 -15.34
C LYS A 91 2.86 -0.43 -16.40
N PRO A 92 4.21 -0.39 -16.16
CA PRO A 92 5.15 -0.94 -17.11
C PRO A 92 4.88 -2.43 -17.35
N ALA A 93 5.12 -2.91 -18.56
CA ALA A 93 5.04 -4.33 -18.85
C ALA A 93 6.07 -5.10 -17.98
N GLU A 94 5.70 -6.26 -17.47
CA GLU A 94 6.62 -7.16 -16.78
C GLU A 94 7.66 -7.67 -17.78
N THR A 95 8.91 -7.26 -17.62
CA THR A 95 10.03 -7.70 -18.47
C THR A 95 10.84 -8.81 -17.80
N ASP A 96 10.86 -8.81 -16.48
CA ASP A 96 11.53 -9.80 -15.65
C ASP A 96 10.96 -9.77 -14.21
N SER A 97 11.44 -10.66 -13.34
CA SER A 97 11.00 -10.79 -11.95
C SER A 97 11.26 -9.55 -11.10
N THR A 98 12.13 -8.62 -11.54
CA THR A 98 12.47 -7.42 -10.77
C THR A 98 11.51 -6.25 -11.04
N THR A 99 10.77 -6.28 -12.16
CA THR A 99 9.90 -5.16 -12.59
C THR A 99 8.91 -4.73 -11.50
N TYR A 100 8.34 -5.69 -10.78
CA TYR A 100 7.39 -5.48 -9.68
C TYR A 100 7.87 -6.00 -8.33
N ALA A 101 9.18 -6.30 -8.20
CA ALA A 101 9.75 -6.68 -6.92
C ALA A 101 9.57 -5.55 -5.89
N LYS A 102 9.35 -5.90 -4.64
CA LYS A 102 9.19 -4.91 -3.55
C LYS A 102 10.38 -3.98 -3.44
N ARG A 103 11.59 -4.47 -3.78
CA ARG A 103 12.82 -3.64 -3.84
C ARG A 103 12.73 -2.53 -4.88
N THR A 104 12.23 -2.84 -6.06
CA THR A 104 12.00 -1.85 -7.13
C THR A 104 10.92 -0.85 -6.73
N MET A 105 9.80 -1.34 -6.19
CA MET A 105 8.71 -0.48 -5.71
C MET A 105 9.15 0.39 -4.51
N ALA A 106 10.00 -0.12 -3.61
CA ALA A 106 10.58 0.66 -2.53
C ALA A 106 11.48 1.79 -3.07
N ALA A 107 12.30 1.51 -4.08
CA ALA A 107 13.12 2.53 -4.74
C ALA A 107 12.26 3.64 -5.38
N ASP A 108 11.10 3.30 -5.95
CA ASP A 108 10.13 4.30 -6.45
C ASP A 108 9.66 5.25 -5.34
N ILE A 109 9.36 4.72 -4.15
CA ILE A 109 8.89 5.52 -3.02
C ILE A 109 10.00 6.46 -2.51
N ILE A 110 11.24 5.98 -2.45
CA ILE A 110 12.39 6.82 -2.10
C ILE A 110 12.57 7.94 -3.14
N ALA A 111 12.48 7.61 -4.43
CA ALA A 111 12.59 8.60 -5.52
C ALA A 111 11.44 9.61 -5.49
N LEU A 112 10.20 9.16 -5.25
CA LEU A 112 9.02 10.02 -5.08
C LEU A 112 9.24 11.05 -3.97
N ALA A 113 9.60 10.57 -2.77
CA ALA A 113 9.80 11.45 -1.62
C ALA A 113 10.90 12.48 -1.88
N ARG A 114 12.03 12.08 -2.46
CA ARG A 114 13.12 12.98 -2.85
C ARG A 114 12.70 14.01 -3.90
N ALA A 115 11.94 13.61 -4.92
CA ALA A 115 11.43 14.53 -5.93
C ALA A 115 10.46 15.56 -5.34
N LEU A 116 9.81 15.25 -4.22
CA LEU A 116 8.96 16.15 -3.45
C LEU A 116 9.74 16.95 -2.37
N GLY A 117 11.06 16.80 -2.30
CA GLY A 117 11.93 17.56 -1.40
C GLY A 117 12.15 16.91 -0.03
N HIS A 118 11.87 15.63 0.14
CA HIS A 118 11.98 14.92 1.42
C HIS A 118 13.04 13.81 1.36
N GLU A 119 14.19 14.04 2.00
CA GLU A 119 15.29 13.06 2.09
C GLU A 119 15.03 11.97 3.16
N ARG A 120 14.26 12.31 4.19
CA ARG A 120 13.89 11.41 5.29
C ARG A 120 12.41 11.57 5.60
N PHE A 121 11.71 10.46 5.81
CA PHE A 121 10.27 10.47 6.05
C PHE A 121 9.81 9.24 6.86
N ALA A 122 8.64 9.35 7.47
CA ALA A 122 7.94 8.22 8.03
C ALA A 122 7.18 7.47 6.92
N LEU A 123 7.05 6.16 7.03
CA LEU A 123 6.43 5.32 6.01
C LEU A 123 5.40 4.41 6.66
N ALA A 124 4.17 4.46 6.19
CA ALA A 124 3.11 3.55 6.56
C ALA A 124 2.58 2.81 5.33
N GLY A 125 2.29 1.54 5.46
CA GLY A 125 1.73 0.75 4.38
C GLY A 125 0.66 -0.22 4.88
N HIS A 126 -0.29 -0.50 4.00
CA HIS A 126 -1.30 -1.52 4.20
C HIS A 126 -1.13 -2.62 3.16
N ASP A 127 -1.27 -3.90 3.56
CA ASP A 127 -1.22 -5.07 2.67
C ASP A 127 0.00 -5.02 1.72
N ARG A 128 -0.17 -4.95 0.40
CA ARG A 128 0.93 -4.85 -0.58
C ARG A 128 1.84 -3.64 -0.30
N GLY A 129 1.24 -2.51 0.09
CA GLY A 129 1.99 -1.30 0.48
C GLY A 129 2.84 -1.49 1.74
N ALA A 130 2.40 -2.31 2.68
CA ALA A 130 3.20 -2.64 3.86
C ALA A 130 4.42 -3.50 3.50
N LEU A 131 4.30 -4.42 2.53
CA LEU A 131 5.45 -5.20 2.03
C LEU A 131 6.49 -4.29 1.35
N VAL A 132 6.05 -3.28 0.60
CA VAL A 132 6.92 -2.23 0.04
C VAL A 132 7.59 -1.43 1.15
N ALA A 133 6.84 -1.05 2.20
CA ALA A 133 7.36 -0.29 3.33
C ALA A 133 8.43 -1.09 4.11
N ILE A 134 8.20 -2.38 4.38
CA ILE A 134 9.16 -3.28 5.01
C ILE A 134 10.46 -3.32 4.20
N ARG A 135 10.35 -3.55 2.88
CA ARG A 135 11.51 -3.59 1.98
C ARG A 135 12.25 -2.25 1.96
N ALA A 136 11.53 -1.12 1.93
CA ALA A 136 12.14 0.21 2.02
C ALA A 136 12.90 0.42 3.34
N GLY A 137 12.33 -0.04 4.46
CA GLY A 137 12.97 0.05 5.77
C GLY A 137 14.24 -0.80 5.89
N LEU A 138 14.26 -1.98 5.26
CA LEU A 138 15.46 -2.87 5.24
C LEU A 138 16.55 -2.32 4.31
N ASP A 139 16.20 -1.87 3.11
CA ASP A 139 17.15 -1.43 2.08
C ASP A 139 17.62 0.04 2.31
N HIS A 140 16.80 0.90 2.95
CA HIS A 140 17.07 2.33 3.13
C HIS A 140 16.87 2.80 4.59
N PRO A 141 17.52 2.16 5.59
CA PRO A 141 17.28 2.45 7.02
C PRO A 141 17.63 3.89 7.42
N GLU A 142 18.49 4.59 6.65
CA GLU A 142 18.84 5.98 6.92
C GLU A 142 17.79 6.99 6.42
N THR A 143 16.92 6.56 5.49
CA THR A 143 15.88 7.38 4.89
C THR A 143 14.56 7.23 5.64
N ILE A 144 14.21 6.02 6.06
CA ILE A 144 12.95 5.73 6.75
C ILE A 144 13.12 6.00 8.25
N THR A 145 12.40 7.00 8.77
CA THR A 145 12.50 7.41 10.17
C THR A 145 11.63 6.58 11.11
N HIS A 146 10.45 6.18 10.66
CA HIS A 146 9.46 5.39 11.39
C HIS A 146 8.72 4.51 10.38
N LEU A 147 8.28 3.33 10.77
CA LEU A 147 7.56 2.42 9.91
C LEU A 147 6.28 1.92 10.56
N ALA A 148 5.15 2.01 9.84
CA ALA A 148 3.91 1.34 10.21
C ALA A 148 3.52 0.29 9.17
N SER A 149 3.12 -0.89 9.64
CA SER A 149 2.58 -1.97 8.82
C SER A 149 1.16 -2.30 9.27
N LEU A 150 0.23 -2.29 8.32
CA LEU A 150 -1.17 -2.58 8.56
C LEU A 150 -1.54 -3.91 7.88
N ASP A 151 -1.96 -4.84 8.70
CA ASP A 151 -2.63 -6.11 8.37
C ASP A 151 -1.91 -7.01 7.37
N VAL A 152 -0.59 -7.16 7.54
CA VAL A 152 0.22 -8.08 6.75
C VAL A 152 1.37 -8.67 7.60
N LEU A 153 1.83 -9.85 7.24
CA LEU A 153 3.12 -10.40 7.67
C LEU A 153 4.19 -10.08 6.62
N PRO A 154 5.49 -10.01 7.00
CA PRO A 154 6.58 -10.01 6.02
C PRO A 154 6.44 -11.14 5.00
N THR A 155 6.92 -10.93 3.78
CA THR A 155 6.62 -11.81 2.64
C THR A 155 6.98 -13.28 2.91
N LEU A 156 8.16 -13.54 3.44
CA LEU A 156 8.60 -14.89 3.76
C LEU A 156 7.68 -15.56 4.79
N ASP A 157 7.34 -14.84 5.89
CA ASP A 157 6.49 -15.38 6.94
C ASP A 157 5.06 -15.61 6.47
N MET A 158 4.56 -14.76 5.57
CA MET A 158 3.25 -14.94 4.95
C MET A 158 3.19 -16.27 4.17
N TRP A 159 4.18 -16.56 3.33
CA TRP A 159 4.23 -17.81 2.58
C TRP A 159 4.40 -19.04 3.48
N GLU A 160 5.13 -18.91 4.59
CA GLU A 160 5.29 -19.99 5.58
C GLU A 160 4.00 -20.22 6.37
N ALA A 161 3.24 -19.18 6.70
CA ALA A 161 1.98 -19.26 7.44
C ALA A 161 0.81 -19.76 6.56
N MET A 162 0.72 -19.27 5.32
CA MET A 162 -0.38 -19.56 4.39
C MET A 162 -0.15 -20.86 3.62
N ARG A 163 -0.11 -22.00 4.33
CA ARG A 163 0.08 -23.34 3.74
C ARG A 163 -0.98 -24.32 4.24
N GLY A 164 -1.12 -25.45 3.56
CA GLY A 164 -2.14 -26.46 3.90
C GLY A 164 -3.55 -25.90 3.71
N THR A 165 -4.44 -26.14 4.66
CA THR A 165 -5.84 -25.66 4.59
C THR A 165 -5.94 -24.13 4.73
N SER A 166 -5.00 -23.48 5.41
CA SER A 166 -4.94 -22.02 5.52
C SER A 166 -4.69 -21.33 4.17
N ALA A 167 -4.07 -22.04 3.21
CA ALA A 167 -3.90 -21.56 1.84
C ALA A 167 -5.23 -21.22 1.14
N ALA A 168 -6.34 -21.81 1.59
CA ALA A 168 -7.66 -21.51 1.02
C ALA A 168 -8.08 -20.04 1.23
N VAL A 169 -7.69 -19.43 2.35
CA VAL A 169 -7.94 -17.99 2.60
C VAL A 169 -7.09 -17.11 1.68
N GLY A 170 -5.86 -17.54 1.39
CA GLY A 170 -4.91 -16.87 0.52
C GLY A 170 -4.89 -17.41 -0.92
N PHE A 171 -5.98 -18.01 -1.45
CA PHE A 171 -5.98 -18.64 -2.78
C PHE A 171 -5.47 -17.72 -3.89
N HIS A 172 -5.73 -16.43 -3.78
CA HIS A 172 -5.28 -15.42 -4.73
C HIS A 172 -3.76 -15.30 -4.80
N LEU A 173 -3.04 -15.51 -3.69
CA LEU A 173 -1.57 -15.56 -3.66
C LEU A 173 -1.07 -16.67 -4.59
N TYR A 174 -1.64 -17.85 -4.48
CA TYR A 174 -1.26 -19.02 -5.28
C TYR A 174 -1.69 -18.91 -6.74
N LEU A 175 -2.87 -18.33 -7.00
CA LEU A 175 -3.35 -18.08 -8.36
C LEU A 175 -2.41 -17.09 -9.08
N MET A 176 -2.16 -15.94 -8.48
CA MET A 176 -1.39 -14.87 -9.11
C MET A 176 0.12 -15.15 -9.12
N ALA A 177 0.59 -16.14 -8.35
CA ALA A 177 1.98 -16.64 -8.41
C ALA A 177 2.26 -17.56 -9.61
N GLN A 178 1.22 -17.98 -10.36
CA GLN A 178 1.42 -18.85 -11.52
C GLN A 178 2.17 -18.12 -12.65
N PRO A 179 2.80 -18.88 -13.57
CA PRO A 179 3.45 -18.31 -14.75
C PRO A 179 2.52 -17.37 -15.55
N PRO A 180 3.09 -16.38 -16.26
CA PRO A 180 2.31 -15.42 -17.03
C PRO A 180 1.34 -16.09 -18.01
N GLY A 181 0.15 -15.51 -18.14
CA GLY A 181 -0.88 -15.88 -19.10
C GLY A 181 -2.15 -16.39 -18.44
N LEU A 182 -2.09 -17.49 -17.64
CA LEU A 182 -3.29 -18.08 -17.06
C LEU A 182 -3.97 -17.16 -16.02
N PRO A 183 -3.26 -16.64 -14.99
CA PRO A 183 -3.89 -15.77 -14.00
C PRO A 183 -4.51 -14.53 -14.63
N GLU A 184 -3.77 -13.87 -15.53
CA GLU A 184 -4.22 -12.66 -16.21
C GLU A 184 -5.52 -12.93 -17.02
N GLN A 185 -5.57 -14.02 -17.76
CA GLN A 185 -6.76 -14.40 -18.55
C GLN A 185 -7.95 -14.72 -17.66
N MET A 186 -7.76 -15.48 -16.59
CA MET A 186 -8.83 -15.84 -15.65
C MET A 186 -9.41 -14.59 -14.97
N ILE A 187 -8.56 -13.68 -14.48
CA ILE A 187 -9.00 -12.48 -13.79
C ILE A 187 -9.63 -11.49 -14.78
N ALA A 188 -9.02 -11.28 -15.95
CA ALA A 188 -9.55 -10.38 -16.97
C ALA A 188 -10.90 -10.83 -17.55
N ALA A 189 -11.25 -12.12 -17.46
CA ALA A 189 -12.54 -12.60 -17.89
C ALA A 189 -13.70 -12.08 -17.00
N SER A 190 -13.46 -11.78 -15.72
CA SER A 190 -14.45 -11.23 -14.81
C SER A 190 -13.77 -10.44 -13.67
N PRO A 191 -13.13 -9.28 -13.97
CA PRO A 191 -12.32 -8.57 -13.01
C PRO A 191 -13.15 -8.04 -11.83
N ASP A 192 -14.37 -7.56 -12.07
CA ASP A 192 -15.26 -7.06 -11.01
C ASP A 192 -15.67 -8.17 -10.03
N ALA A 193 -15.93 -9.39 -10.52
CA ALA A 193 -16.23 -10.50 -9.65
C ALA A 193 -15.02 -10.92 -8.84
N PHE A 194 -13.82 -10.90 -9.43
CA PHE A 194 -12.58 -11.26 -8.74
C PHE A 194 -12.19 -10.23 -7.67
N PHE A 195 -12.01 -8.95 -8.05
CA PHE A 195 -11.60 -7.91 -7.11
C PHE A 195 -12.72 -7.55 -6.12
N GLY A 196 -13.97 -7.53 -6.58
CA GLY A 196 -15.12 -7.26 -5.73
C GLY A 196 -15.31 -8.31 -4.64
N HIS A 197 -14.98 -9.57 -4.90
CA HIS A 197 -15.00 -10.63 -3.90
C HIS A 197 -14.17 -10.27 -2.67
N PHE A 198 -12.95 -9.76 -2.83
CA PHE A 198 -12.10 -9.38 -1.71
C PHE A 198 -12.63 -8.15 -0.97
N LEU A 199 -13.15 -7.16 -1.70
CA LEU A 199 -13.79 -6.00 -1.07
C LEU A 199 -15.01 -6.40 -0.22
N ASP A 200 -15.70 -7.48 -0.61
CA ASP A 200 -16.89 -7.96 0.09
C ASP A 200 -16.56 -8.86 1.30
N ILE A 201 -15.58 -9.77 1.17
CA ILE A 201 -15.31 -10.78 2.21
C ILE A 201 -14.27 -10.35 3.25
N TRP A 202 -13.40 -9.39 2.94
CA TRP A 202 -12.38 -8.91 3.86
C TRP A 202 -12.82 -7.69 4.68
N ALA A 203 -13.91 -7.03 4.29
CA ALA A 203 -14.52 -5.98 5.09
C ALA A 203 -15.38 -6.59 6.20
N ASN A 204 -15.20 -6.12 7.43
CA ASN A 204 -16.10 -6.44 8.53
C ASN A 204 -17.35 -5.53 8.50
N ASP A 205 -17.18 -4.28 8.07
CA ASP A 205 -18.27 -3.34 7.78
C ASP A 205 -18.35 -3.05 6.27
N PRO A 206 -19.31 -3.66 5.53
CA PRO A 206 -19.46 -3.41 4.10
C PRO A 206 -19.80 -1.96 3.73
N GLN A 207 -20.21 -1.11 4.71
CA GLN A 207 -20.53 0.29 4.49
C GLN A 207 -19.33 1.22 4.66
N ALA A 208 -18.21 0.73 5.20
CA ALA A 208 -16.98 1.50 5.37
C ALA A 208 -16.40 1.98 4.01
N ILE A 209 -16.67 1.24 2.93
CA ILE A 209 -16.26 1.60 1.57
C ILE A 209 -17.51 2.07 0.79
N PRO A 210 -17.74 3.39 0.62
CA PRO A 210 -18.87 3.92 -0.14
C PRO A 210 -18.90 3.42 -1.59
N ALA A 211 -20.08 3.35 -2.18
CA ALA A 211 -20.29 2.76 -3.51
C ALA A 211 -19.46 3.42 -4.62
N ASP A 212 -19.28 4.73 -4.57
CA ASP A 212 -18.46 5.50 -5.52
C ASP A 212 -16.96 5.21 -5.36
N VAL A 213 -16.48 5.05 -4.12
CA VAL A 213 -15.09 4.66 -3.82
C VAL A 213 -14.84 3.21 -4.26
N ARG A 214 -15.78 2.31 -3.94
CA ARG A 214 -15.73 0.90 -4.41
C ARG A 214 -15.67 0.82 -5.94
N ALA A 215 -16.48 1.61 -6.63
CA ALA A 215 -16.46 1.67 -8.09
C ALA A 215 -15.11 2.15 -8.61
N ALA A 216 -14.51 3.17 -7.97
CA ALA A 216 -13.18 3.67 -8.34
C ALA A 216 -12.08 2.61 -8.16
N TYR A 217 -12.14 1.79 -7.10
CA TYR A 217 -11.21 0.67 -6.92
C TYR A 217 -11.35 -0.37 -8.02
N LEU A 218 -12.58 -0.78 -8.35
CA LEU A 218 -12.82 -1.76 -9.41
C LEU A 218 -12.39 -1.23 -10.78
N ASP A 219 -12.66 0.04 -11.09
CA ASP A 219 -12.23 0.67 -12.34
C ASP A 219 -10.69 0.66 -12.46
N ALA A 220 -9.99 1.02 -11.39
CA ALA A 220 -8.53 1.01 -11.34
C ALA A 220 -7.95 -0.41 -11.51
N CYS A 221 -8.61 -1.42 -10.94
CA CYS A 221 -8.18 -2.81 -11.04
C CYS A 221 -8.37 -3.40 -12.44
N ARG A 222 -9.46 -3.05 -13.16
CA ARG A 222 -9.70 -3.55 -14.52
C ARG A 222 -8.54 -3.28 -15.48
N ASP A 223 -7.97 -2.07 -15.39
CA ASP A 223 -6.85 -1.65 -16.23
C ASP A 223 -5.49 -2.15 -15.71
N ALA A 224 -5.45 -2.73 -14.52
CA ALA A 224 -4.23 -3.10 -13.80
C ALA A 224 -4.02 -4.61 -13.65
N VAL A 225 -4.89 -5.45 -14.23
CA VAL A 225 -4.80 -6.92 -14.06
C VAL A 225 -3.39 -7.47 -14.30
N PRO A 226 -2.69 -7.14 -15.42
CA PRO A 226 -1.34 -7.69 -15.65
C PRO A 226 -0.33 -7.24 -14.60
N SER A 227 -0.35 -5.98 -14.20
CA SER A 227 0.60 -5.42 -13.24
C SER A 227 0.34 -5.90 -11.82
N ILE A 228 -0.92 -6.06 -11.42
CA ILE A 228 -1.29 -6.65 -10.13
C ILE A 228 -0.80 -8.10 -10.06
N VAL A 229 -1.05 -8.90 -11.09
CA VAL A 229 -0.60 -10.29 -11.14
C VAL A 229 0.93 -10.38 -11.09
N ALA A 230 1.64 -9.50 -11.81
CA ALA A 230 3.11 -9.44 -11.79
C ALA A 230 3.66 -9.08 -10.40
N ASP A 231 3.00 -8.18 -9.66
CA ASP A 231 3.37 -7.85 -8.28
C ASP A 231 3.24 -9.07 -7.35
N TYR A 232 2.16 -9.83 -7.44
CA TYR A 232 1.97 -11.06 -6.67
C TYR A 232 2.96 -12.15 -7.07
N ARG A 233 3.26 -12.28 -8.36
CA ARG A 233 4.27 -13.23 -8.87
C ARG A 233 5.65 -12.92 -8.33
N ALA A 234 6.05 -11.65 -8.29
CA ALA A 234 7.32 -11.24 -7.69
C ALA A 234 7.40 -11.64 -6.20
N SER A 235 6.29 -11.52 -5.46
CA SER A 235 6.21 -11.91 -4.05
C SER A 235 6.34 -13.41 -3.81
N ALA A 236 6.03 -14.25 -4.80
CA ALA A 236 6.18 -15.70 -4.69
C ALA A 236 7.60 -16.19 -5.08
N GLY A 237 8.46 -15.30 -5.53
CA GLY A 237 9.81 -15.61 -6.00
C GLY A 237 10.84 -14.65 -5.41
N ILE A 238 11.24 -13.64 -6.19
CA ILE A 238 12.35 -12.75 -5.86
C ILE A 238 12.20 -12.03 -4.51
N ASP A 239 10.99 -11.69 -4.08
CA ASP A 239 10.79 -11.03 -2.78
C ASP A 239 11.03 -12.00 -1.62
N VAL A 240 10.65 -13.29 -1.76
CA VAL A 240 11.00 -14.35 -0.80
C VAL A 240 12.50 -14.53 -0.74
N ASP A 241 13.20 -14.57 -1.88
CA ASP A 241 14.66 -14.68 -1.93
C ASP A 241 15.35 -13.53 -1.20
N HIS A 242 14.84 -12.30 -1.37
CA HIS A 242 15.33 -11.11 -0.65
C HIS A 242 15.14 -11.25 0.86
N ASP A 243 13.95 -11.66 1.31
CA ASP A 243 13.65 -11.82 2.73
C ASP A 243 14.47 -12.95 3.37
N GLN A 244 14.68 -14.06 2.65
CA GLN A 244 15.57 -15.14 3.10
C GLN A 244 17.02 -14.67 3.26
N ALA A 245 17.52 -13.90 2.30
CA ALA A 245 18.86 -13.33 2.36
C ALA A 245 19.02 -12.37 3.56
N ASP A 246 18.03 -11.49 3.81
CA ASP A 246 18.05 -10.59 4.95
C ASP A 246 17.98 -11.35 6.28
N ARG A 247 17.12 -12.36 6.38
CA ARG A 247 17.02 -13.21 7.57
C ARG A 247 18.33 -13.93 7.86
N ALA A 248 18.96 -14.49 6.83
CA ALA A 248 20.26 -15.18 6.95
C ALA A 248 21.40 -14.21 7.35
N ALA A 249 21.36 -12.96 6.88
CA ALA A 249 22.31 -11.92 7.23
C ALA A 249 22.05 -11.28 8.60
N GLY A 250 20.89 -11.55 9.23
CA GLY A 250 20.48 -10.90 10.46
C GLY A 250 20.04 -9.43 10.28
N ASN A 251 19.69 -9.03 9.07
CA ASN A 251 19.19 -7.70 8.78
C ASN A 251 17.82 -7.49 9.40
N ARG A 252 17.62 -6.32 10.02
CA ARG A 252 16.38 -5.96 10.71
C ARG A 252 16.04 -4.49 10.48
N LEU A 253 14.77 -4.17 10.65
CA LEU A 253 14.27 -2.81 10.67
C LEU A 253 14.88 -2.05 11.85
N ARG A 254 15.59 -0.96 11.58
CA ARG A 254 16.36 -0.21 12.60
C ARG A 254 15.58 0.96 13.21
N MET A 255 14.50 1.37 12.56
CA MET A 255 13.61 2.42 13.01
C MET A 255 12.54 1.88 13.96
N PRO A 256 11.85 2.73 14.74
CA PRO A 256 10.65 2.36 15.45
C PRO A 256 9.58 1.80 14.51
N VAL A 257 9.01 0.64 14.85
CA VAL A 257 7.97 -0.04 14.06
C VAL A 257 6.68 -0.14 14.85
N THR A 258 5.56 0.17 14.20
CA THR A 258 4.21 -0.10 14.70
C THR A 258 3.49 -1.03 13.74
N VAL A 259 2.92 -2.10 14.27
CA VAL A 259 2.08 -3.04 13.52
C VAL A 259 0.66 -2.97 14.04
N LEU A 260 -0.28 -2.74 13.14
CA LEU A 260 -1.70 -2.89 13.39
C LEU A 260 -2.20 -4.11 12.62
N GLN A 261 -2.93 -4.96 13.30
CA GLN A 261 -3.43 -6.19 12.71
C GLN A 261 -4.82 -6.54 13.22
N GLN A 262 -5.69 -7.07 12.36
CA GLN A 262 -6.89 -7.74 12.81
C GLN A 262 -6.51 -9.08 13.47
N ASP A 263 -7.37 -9.62 14.34
CA ASP A 263 -7.08 -10.85 15.08
C ASP A 263 -7.40 -12.12 14.26
N TRP A 264 -6.67 -12.32 13.16
CA TRP A 264 -6.83 -13.50 12.29
C TRP A 264 -5.75 -14.58 12.50
N GLY A 265 -4.62 -14.22 13.12
CA GLY A 265 -3.50 -15.13 13.37
C GLY A 265 -3.91 -16.39 14.14
N PRO A 266 -4.62 -16.32 15.27
CA PRO A 266 -5.07 -17.50 16.02
C PRO A 266 -5.94 -18.44 15.19
N ALA A 267 -6.81 -17.90 14.32
CA ALA A 267 -7.64 -18.70 13.43
C ALA A 267 -6.84 -19.46 12.36
N LEU A 268 -5.66 -18.94 11.99
CA LEU A 268 -4.73 -19.54 11.03
C LEU A 268 -3.59 -20.33 11.71
N GLY A 269 -3.53 -20.30 13.04
CA GLY A 269 -2.61 -21.12 13.83
C GLY A 269 -1.20 -20.55 14.01
N PHE A 270 -1.04 -19.21 13.96
CA PHE A 270 0.24 -18.54 14.24
C PHE A 270 0.07 -17.26 15.09
N ASP A 271 1.15 -16.84 15.72
CA ASP A 271 1.25 -15.58 16.45
C ASP A 271 1.96 -14.54 15.58
N ALA A 272 1.19 -13.57 15.08
CA ALA A 272 1.72 -12.52 14.22
C ALA A 272 2.73 -11.62 14.95
N ALA A 273 2.52 -11.33 16.25
CA ALA A 273 3.44 -10.50 17.02
C ALA A 273 4.80 -11.21 17.19
N GLU A 274 4.78 -12.53 17.42
CA GLU A 274 6.00 -13.35 17.52
C GLU A 274 6.77 -13.30 16.19
N LEU A 275 6.10 -13.52 15.05
CA LEU A 275 6.73 -13.46 13.73
C LEU A 275 7.38 -12.10 13.45
N TRP A 276 6.72 -11.01 13.82
CA TRP A 276 7.25 -9.66 13.64
C TRP A 276 8.48 -9.36 14.49
N THR A 277 8.68 -10.01 15.65
CA THR A 277 9.87 -9.79 16.49
C THR A 277 11.17 -10.19 15.81
N ALA A 278 11.11 -11.10 14.84
CA ALA A 278 12.28 -11.48 14.03
C ALA A 278 12.78 -10.34 13.15
N TRP A 279 11.90 -9.41 12.75
CA TRP A 279 12.19 -8.33 11.81
C TRP A 279 12.37 -6.96 12.47
N ALA A 280 11.70 -6.70 13.57
CA ALA A 280 11.62 -5.38 14.20
C ALA A 280 11.99 -5.45 15.68
N PRO A 281 13.24 -5.10 16.08
CA PRO A 281 13.64 -5.06 17.49
C PRO A 281 12.88 -4.02 18.32
N ASP A 282 12.53 -2.87 17.75
CA ASP A 282 11.73 -1.82 18.39
C ASP A 282 10.28 -1.85 17.87
N LEU A 283 9.57 -2.92 18.23
CA LEU A 283 8.21 -3.23 17.78
C LEU A 283 7.16 -2.80 18.80
N ARG A 284 6.09 -2.15 18.30
CA ARG A 284 4.78 -2.10 18.95
C ARG A 284 3.76 -2.80 18.07
N HIS A 285 3.15 -3.86 18.58
CA HIS A 285 2.12 -4.63 17.90
C HIS A 285 0.77 -4.41 18.61
N THR A 286 -0.27 -4.12 17.85
CA THR A 286 -1.62 -3.88 18.37
C THR A 286 -2.64 -4.56 17.47
N THR A 287 -3.57 -5.28 18.10
CA THR A 287 -4.75 -5.84 17.43
C THR A 287 -5.86 -4.80 17.39
N VAL A 288 -6.51 -4.64 16.23
CA VAL A 288 -7.64 -3.74 16.02
C VAL A 288 -8.86 -4.57 15.63
N THR A 289 -10.01 -4.29 16.25
CA THR A 289 -11.27 -4.97 15.95
C THR A 289 -11.92 -4.33 14.72
N CYS A 290 -11.53 -4.78 13.53
CA CYS A 290 -12.08 -4.38 12.24
C CYS A 290 -11.80 -5.47 11.21
N GLY A 291 -12.19 -5.28 9.95
CA GLY A 291 -11.75 -6.13 8.84
C GLY A 291 -10.37 -5.73 8.31
N HIS A 292 -10.04 -6.27 7.15
CA HIS A 292 -8.75 -6.04 6.51
C HIS A 292 -8.53 -4.57 6.11
N PHE A 293 -9.57 -3.85 5.73
CA PHE A 293 -9.48 -2.48 5.23
C PHE A 293 -9.43 -1.46 6.37
N MET A 294 -8.44 -1.58 7.27
CA MET A 294 -8.33 -0.86 8.55
C MET A 294 -8.45 0.66 8.42
N ALA A 295 -7.86 1.28 7.39
CA ALA A 295 -7.92 2.72 7.19
C ALA A 295 -9.32 3.23 6.75
N GLU A 296 -10.15 2.32 6.28
CA GLU A 296 -11.56 2.56 5.93
C GLU A 296 -12.49 2.29 7.12
N GLU A 297 -12.26 1.18 7.84
CA GLU A 297 -13.16 0.66 8.88
C GLU A 297 -12.85 1.23 10.28
N ALA A 298 -11.58 1.51 10.57
CA ALA A 298 -11.11 2.02 11.84
C ALA A 298 -10.13 3.20 11.68
N PRO A 299 -10.50 4.26 10.90
CA PRO A 299 -9.58 5.36 10.57
C PRO A 299 -9.03 6.10 11.78
N ALA A 300 -9.81 6.22 12.86
CA ALA A 300 -9.36 6.89 14.08
C ALA A 300 -8.27 6.09 14.81
N ASP A 301 -8.41 4.75 14.89
CA ASP A 301 -7.40 3.89 15.49
C ASP A 301 -6.10 3.92 14.69
N VAL A 302 -6.20 3.89 13.37
CA VAL A 302 -5.05 3.98 12.47
C VAL A 302 -4.37 5.34 12.61
N ALA A 303 -5.09 6.46 12.57
CA ALA A 303 -4.53 7.80 12.73
C ALA A 303 -3.84 7.98 14.09
N ASN A 304 -4.47 7.51 15.18
CA ASN A 304 -3.89 7.55 16.51
C ASN A 304 -2.61 6.71 16.62
N ALA A 305 -2.59 5.52 16.03
CA ALA A 305 -1.39 4.67 16.02
C ALA A 305 -0.23 5.31 15.25
N LEU A 306 -0.52 5.95 14.10
CA LEU A 306 0.48 6.68 13.33
C LEU A 306 1.02 7.90 14.11
N ARG A 307 0.15 8.70 14.73
CA ARG A 307 0.59 9.82 15.59
C ARG A 307 1.46 9.34 16.75
N ASN A 308 1.06 8.26 17.42
CA ASN A 308 1.87 7.66 18.50
C ASN A 308 3.22 7.13 18.00
N LEU A 309 3.29 6.60 16.79
CA LEU A 309 4.55 6.17 16.17
C LEU A 309 5.46 7.36 15.92
N LEU A 310 4.93 8.45 15.34
CA LEU A 310 5.70 9.64 14.98
C LEU A 310 6.29 10.41 16.16
N THR A 311 5.88 10.10 17.40
CA THR A 311 6.42 10.69 18.64
C THR A 311 7.51 9.83 19.31
N ARG A 312 7.90 8.71 18.72
CA ARG A 312 8.95 7.81 19.22
C ARG A 312 10.30 8.23 18.68
#